data_1c4990b0cd19051a638e4ec95b5a6c48
#
_entry.id   1c4990b0cd19051a638e4ec95b5a6c48
#
_cell.length_a   1.000
_cell.length_b   1.000
_cell.length_c   1.000
_cell.angle_alpha   90.00
_cell.angle_beta   90.00
_cell.angle_gamma   90.00
#
_symmetry.space_group_name_H-M   'P 1'
#
loop_
_entity.id
_entity.type
_entity.pdbx_description
1 polymer ?
#
loop_
_entity_poly.entity_id
_entity_poly.type
_entity_poly.pdbx_seq_one_letter_code
_entity_poly.pdbx_strand_id
1 'polypeptide(L)'
;MISRIRKKIDRAWFNYRCSGIFNTPPVKCDPDSPVLIVSQLHHPDMTMYMLAMKSFARFVRPQGFVIVDDGLLPEDRRILSEHFDSLRFVPSGDVQLGACPSGGCWERLLTLSQENNDHYVIQLDADTLTLSEPTEVLQCLAQNRSFTLGTGTGRQIVGFSEASHFAIKKSSNHVQNHAERAFENYPGHEHLRYVRGCAGFTGFARGQLLPEKIQEFSIQMEKLVGKEKWREWGSEQVTSNYMAANAPDALVLPVERYPFWSLSVDITKTIFVHFFGLFRFMGGMYTRQGLRVIKQLSS
;
A
#
# COMPACT_ATOMS: atom_id res chain seq x y z
N MET A 1 22.22 -15.52 8.92
CA MET A 1 22.83 -14.43 9.70
C MET A 1 23.35 -13.30 8.80
N ILE A 2 24.21 -13.56 7.82
CA ILE A 2 24.79 -12.57 6.88
C ILE A 2 23.73 -11.70 6.16
N SER A 3 22.61 -12.26 5.73
CA SER A 3 21.57 -11.51 5.02
C SER A 3 20.83 -10.48 5.91
N ARG A 4 20.68 -10.75 7.22
CA ARG A 4 20.05 -9.80 8.16
C ARG A 4 20.97 -8.63 8.49
N ILE A 5 22.28 -8.88 8.64
CA ILE A 5 23.30 -7.84 8.88
C ILE A 5 23.40 -6.93 7.65
N ARG A 6 23.47 -7.52 6.47
CA ARG A 6 23.53 -6.76 5.21
C ARG A 6 22.30 -5.84 5.05
N LYS A 7 21.12 -6.33 5.31
CA LYS A 7 19.89 -5.50 5.27
C LYS A 7 19.95 -4.30 6.23
N LYS A 8 20.48 -4.50 7.46
CA LYS A 8 20.64 -3.40 8.41
C LYS A 8 21.65 -2.36 7.91
N ILE A 9 22.76 -2.79 7.33
CA ILE A 9 23.77 -1.90 6.75
C ILE A 9 23.19 -1.14 5.56
N ASP A 10 22.53 -1.83 4.64
CA ASP A 10 21.91 -1.22 3.45
C ASP A 10 20.86 -0.17 3.85
N ARG A 11 20.04 -0.46 4.88
CA ARG A 11 19.08 0.50 5.43
C ARG A 11 19.77 1.70 6.07
N ALA A 12 20.79 1.47 6.91
CA ALA A 12 21.51 2.56 7.56
C ALA A 12 22.20 3.46 6.53
N TRP A 13 22.79 2.87 5.50
CA TRP A 13 23.36 3.61 4.37
C TRP A 13 22.31 4.43 3.61
N PHE A 14 21.17 3.82 3.30
CA PHE A 14 20.06 4.52 2.66
C PHE A 14 19.57 5.70 3.50
N ASN A 15 19.32 5.49 4.80
CA ASN A 15 18.85 6.53 5.71
C ASN A 15 19.87 7.68 5.80
N TYR A 16 21.17 7.37 5.90
CA TYR A 16 22.23 8.37 5.91
C TYR A 16 22.26 9.18 4.61
N ARG A 17 22.25 8.51 3.46
CA ARG A 17 22.31 9.16 2.15
C ARG A 17 21.07 10.00 1.85
N CYS A 18 19.92 9.56 2.29
CA CYS A 18 18.64 10.23 2.04
C CYS A 18 18.17 11.13 3.20
N SER A 19 19.00 11.35 4.22
CA SER A 19 18.65 12.21 5.37
C SER A 19 18.31 13.64 4.98
N GLY A 20 18.77 14.13 3.84
CA GLY A 20 18.40 15.45 3.30
C GLY A 20 16.89 15.62 3.05
N ILE A 21 16.09 14.54 3.07
CA ILE A 21 14.63 14.62 2.97
C ILE A 21 14.00 15.42 4.12
N PHE A 22 14.61 15.37 5.30
CA PHE A 22 14.18 16.11 6.49
C PHE A 22 14.48 17.61 6.42
N ASN A 23 15.21 18.08 5.41
CA ASN A 23 15.49 19.48 5.15
C ASN A 23 14.67 20.05 3.98
N THR A 24 13.81 19.24 3.36
CA THR A 24 12.94 19.68 2.27
C THR A 24 11.71 20.42 2.81
N PRO A 25 11.09 21.34 2.04
CA PRO A 25 9.91 22.07 2.47
C PRO A 25 8.77 21.15 2.93
N PRO A 26 7.92 21.58 3.88
CA PRO A 26 6.72 20.86 4.26
C PRO A 26 5.75 20.66 3.08
N VAL A 27 5.00 19.57 3.11
CA VAL A 27 3.86 19.35 2.20
C VAL A 27 2.72 20.24 2.64
N LYS A 28 2.16 20.97 1.66
CA LYS A 28 0.93 21.73 1.83
C LYS A 28 -0.24 20.93 1.31
N CYS A 29 -1.16 20.60 2.20
CA CYS A 29 -2.39 19.91 1.88
C CYS A 29 -3.41 20.88 1.25
N ASP A 30 -4.33 20.33 0.49
CA ASP A 30 -5.43 21.06 -0.12
C ASP A 30 -6.73 20.70 0.62
N PRO A 31 -7.32 21.62 1.40
CA PRO A 31 -8.52 21.32 2.18
C PRO A 31 -9.74 20.95 1.30
N ASP A 32 -9.74 21.37 0.04
CA ASP A 32 -10.81 21.07 -0.91
C ASP A 32 -10.60 19.74 -1.66
N SER A 33 -9.45 19.10 -1.48
CA SER A 33 -9.16 17.80 -2.08
C SER A 33 -10.03 16.70 -1.46
N PRO A 34 -10.61 15.80 -2.26
CA PRO A 34 -11.33 14.64 -1.72
C PRO A 34 -10.41 13.53 -1.22
N VAL A 35 -9.09 13.67 -1.37
CA VAL A 35 -8.12 12.58 -1.20
C VAL A 35 -7.51 12.59 0.19
N LEU A 36 -7.62 11.47 0.89
CA LEU A 36 -6.91 11.21 2.14
C LEU A 36 -5.89 10.07 1.95
N ILE A 37 -4.65 10.29 2.38
CA ILE A 37 -3.60 9.25 2.32
C ILE A 37 -3.51 8.56 3.67
N VAL A 38 -3.62 7.22 3.68
CA VAL A 38 -3.53 6.42 4.90
C VAL A 38 -2.34 5.46 4.79
N SER A 39 -1.49 5.46 5.80
CA SER A 39 -0.32 4.58 5.89
C SER A 39 -0.20 3.99 7.29
N GLN A 40 0.48 2.84 7.41
CA GLN A 40 0.94 2.34 8.70
C GLN A 40 2.45 2.55 8.78
N LEU A 41 2.93 3.09 9.89
CA LEU A 41 4.32 3.52 10.01
C LEU A 41 4.92 3.13 11.35
N HIS A 42 6.15 2.61 11.32
CA HIS A 42 6.97 2.36 12.49
C HIS A 42 8.31 3.10 12.37
N HIS A 43 8.92 3.43 13.51
CA HIS A 43 10.14 4.26 13.61
C HIS A 43 11.23 3.95 12.57
N PRO A 44 11.64 2.68 12.31
CA PRO A 44 12.72 2.42 11.36
C PRO A 44 12.48 2.86 9.92
N ASP A 45 11.24 3.11 9.53
CA ASP A 45 10.87 3.42 8.13
C ASP A 45 10.66 4.93 7.86
N MET A 46 10.95 5.81 8.83
CA MET A 46 10.76 7.26 8.75
C MET A 46 11.32 7.89 7.46
N THR A 47 12.59 7.61 7.11
CA THR A 47 13.22 8.19 5.90
C THR A 47 12.51 7.75 4.62
N MET A 48 12.11 6.49 4.55
CA MET A 48 11.37 5.93 3.42
C MET A 48 9.98 6.58 3.31
N TYR A 49 9.26 6.67 4.42
CA TYR A 49 7.95 7.31 4.50
C TYR A 49 7.98 8.75 4.02
N MET A 50 8.92 9.54 4.52
CA MET A 50 9.09 10.93 4.11
C MET A 50 9.30 11.07 2.60
N LEU A 51 10.11 10.20 2.00
CA LEU A 51 10.34 10.16 0.55
C LEU A 51 9.07 9.74 -0.21
N ALA A 52 8.39 8.69 0.26
CA ALA A 52 7.18 8.18 -0.38
C ALA A 52 6.09 9.25 -0.42
N MET A 53 5.72 9.79 0.75
CA MET A 53 4.64 10.75 0.87
C MET A 53 4.93 12.05 0.14
N LYS A 54 6.13 12.62 0.32
CA LYS A 54 6.51 13.87 -0.35
C LYS A 54 6.63 13.70 -1.86
N SER A 55 7.15 12.56 -2.36
CA SER A 55 7.22 12.31 -3.80
C SER A 55 5.84 12.19 -4.43
N PHE A 56 4.87 11.60 -3.75
CA PHE A 56 3.50 11.44 -4.21
C PHE A 56 2.70 12.74 -4.12
N ALA A 57 2.79 13.45 -2.99
CA ALA A 57 2.06 14.70 -2.74
C ALA A 57 2.42 15.84 -3.70
N ARG A 58 3.54 15.76 -4.42
CA ARG A 58 3.87 16.74 -5.49
C ARG A 58 2.83 16.74 -6.62
N PHE A 59 2.21 15.60 -6.87
CA PHE A 59 1.30 15.39 -7.98
C PHE A 59 -0.15 15.25 -7.53
N VAL A 60 -0.35 14.57 -6.39
CA VAL A 60 -1.66 14.41 -5.78
C VAL A 60 -1.65 15.24 -4.50
N ARG A 61 -2.29 16.39 -4.53
CA ARG A 61 -2.42 17.25 -3.36
C ARG A 61 -3.53 16.68 -2.45
N PRO A 62 -3.19 15.94 -1.38
CA PRO A 62 -4.21 15.35 -0.52
C PRO A 62 -4.82 16.41 0.39
N GLN A 63 -6.00 16.14 0.91
CA GLN A 63 -6.59 16.88 2.00
C GLN A 63 -5.80 16.70 3.31
N GLY A 64 -5.22 15.50 3.49
CA GLY A 64 -4.43 15.19 4.66
C GLY A 64 -3.83 13.78 4.64
N PHE A 65 -3.17 13.48 5.75
CA PHE A 65 -2.52 12.21 6.00
C PHE A 65 -3.05 11.60 7.30
N VAL A 66 -3.28 10.29 7.28
CA VAL A 66 -3.56 9.49 8.49
C VAL A 66 -2.48 8.45 8.63
N ILE A 67 -1.81 8.45 9.76
CA ILE A 67 -0.78 7.47 10.10
C ILE A 67 -1.31 6.53 11.17
N VAL A 68 -1.47 5.26 10.84
CA VAL A 68 -1.59 4.20 11.84
C VAL A 68 -0.22 4.04 12.48
N ASP A 69 -0.13 4.45 13.73
CA ASP A 69 1.11 4.49 14.48
C ASP A 69 1.43 3.11 15.06
N ASP A 70 2.47 2.50 14.52
CA ASP A 70 2.95 1.16 14.86
C ASP A 70 4.33 1.26 15.56
N GLY A 71 4.41 2.10 16.60
CA GLY A 71 5.62 2.28 17.39
C GLY A 71 6.52 3.43 16.95
N LEU A 72 5.93 4.57 16.62
CA LEU A 72 6.65 5.83 16.42
C LEU A 72 7.17 6.38 17.75
N LEU A 73 8.37 6.96 17.72
CA LEU A 73 8.91 7.73 18.83
C LEU A 73 8.26 9.12 18.91
N PRO A 74 8.26 9.77 20.09
CA PRO A 74 7.79 11.16 20.20
C PRO A 74 8.45 12.12 19.21
N GLU A 75 9.74 11.94 18.95
CA GLU A 75 10.51 12.73 18.00
C GLU A 75 10.04 12.50 16.54
N ASP A 76 9.68 11.27 16.18
CA ASP A 76 9.14 10.96 14.84
C ASP A 76 7.83 11.73 14.61
N ARG A 77 6.94 11.70 15.60
CA ARG A 77 5.66 12.43 15.51
C ARG A 77 5.87 13.94 15.38
N ARG A 78 6.84 14.50 16.12
CA ARG A 78 7.21 15.93 16.01
C ARG A 78 7.67 16.26 14.59
N ILE A 79 8.63 15.50 14.05
CA ILE A 79 9.16 15.68 12.69
C ILE A 79 8.05 15.55 11.65
N LEU A 80 7.20 14.53 11.76
CA LEU A 80 6.09 14.33 10.83
C LEU A 80 5.11 15.52 10.86
N SER A 81 4.78 16.03 12.04
CA SER A 81 3.90 17.19 12.19
C SER A 81 4.49 18.49 11.63
N GLU A 82 5.81 18.62 11.61
CA GLU A 82 6.51 19.75 10.97
C GLU A 82 6.51 19.66 9.44
N HIS A 83 6.40 18.43 8.91
CA HIS A 83 6.50 18.16 7.48
C HIS A 83 5.17 17.97 6.75
N PHE A 84 4.07 17.78 7.47
CA PHE A 84 2.74 17.59 6.90
C PHE A 84 1.72 18.44 7.68
N ASP A 85 1.15 19.45 7.03
CA ASP A 85 0.30 20.45 7.71
C ASP A 85 -1.12 19.95 8.05
N SER A 86 -1.55 18.84 7.49
CA SER A 86 -2.80 18.14 7.83
C SER A 86 -2.48 16.67 8.11
N LEU A 87 -2.16 16.36 9.36
CA LEU A 87 -1.72 15.03 9.78
C LEU A 87 -2.44 14.58 11.05
N ARG A 88 -2.92 13.33 11.02
CA ARG A 88 -3.52 12.67 12.17
C ARG A 88 -2.85 11.33 12.44
N PHE A 89 -2.57 11.05 13.72
CA PHE A 89 -2.08 9.76 14.19
C PHE A 89 -3.22 8.94 14.79
N VAL A 90 -3.26 7.66 14.44
CA VAL A 90 -4.16 6.67 15.01
C VAL A 90 -3.30 5.58 15.64
N PRO A 91 -3.23 5.44 16.98
CA PRO A 91 -2.51 4.34 17.58
C PRO A 91 -3.06 3.00 17.07
N SER A 92 -2.18 2.08 16.66
CA SER A 92 -2.61 0.78 16.12
C SER A 92 -3.50 0.00 17.10
N GLY A 93 -3.23 0.13 18.41
CA GLY A 93 -4.04 -0.49 19.47
C GLY A 93 -5.46 0.09 19.64
N ASP A 94 -5.74 1.26 19.10
CA ASP A 94 -7.05 1.92 19.21
C ASP A 94 -7.99 1.57 18.04
N VAL A 95 -7.46 0.92 17.00
CA VAL A 95 -8.25 0.54 15.81
C VAL A 95 -9.18 -0.60 16.15
N GLN A 96 -10.48 -0.42 15.88
CA GLN A 96 -11.50 -1.44 16.11
C GLN A 96 -11.44 -2.50 15.01
N LEU A 97 -10.90 -3.67 15.35
CA LEU A 97 -10.67 -4.76 14.38
C LEU A 97 -11.93 -5.59 14.09
N GLY A 98 -12.91 -5.59 14.98
CA GLY A 98 -14.09 -6.44 14.85
C GLY A 98 -13.71 -7.92 14.75
N ALA A 99 -14.15 -8.57 13.69
CA ALA A 99 -13.84 -9.98 13.41
C ALA A 99 -12.55 -10.18 12.58
N CYS A 100 -11.81 -9.12 12.30
CA CYS A 100 -10.56 -9.20 11.52
C CYS A 100 -9.36 -9.57 12.40
N PRO A 101 -8.31 -10.18 11.85
CA PRO A 101 -7.06 -10.43 12.57
C PRO A 101 -6.41 -9.12 13.05
N SER A 102 -5.53 -9.23 14.07
CA SER A 102 -4.67 -8.13 14.49
C SER A 102 -3.29 -8.23 13.85
N GLY A 103 -2.67 -7.09 13.57
CA GLY A 103 -1.36 -7.02 12.93
C GLY A 103 -1.42 -7.24 11.41
N GLY A 104 -0.25 -7.35 10.78
CA GLY A 104 -0.18 -7.60 9.33
C GLY A 104 -0.85 -6.52 8.47
N CYS A 105 -0.97 -5.29 8.98
CA CYS A 105 -1.60 -4.12 8.34
C CYS A 105 -3.15 -4.13 8.32
N TRP A 106 -3.82 -4.98 9.08
CA TRP A 106 -5.27 -4.96 9.22
C TRP A 106 -5.77 -3.64 9.82
N GLU A 107 -5.03 -3.09 10.78
CA GLU A 107 -5.30 -1.79 11.39
C GLU A 107 -5.37 -0.68 10.34
N ARG A 108 -4.47 -0.71 9.37
CA ARG A 108 -4.47 0.24 8.24
C ARG A 108 -5.70 0.06 7.35
N LEU A 109 -6.04 -1.18 6.96
CA LEU A 109 -7.19 -1.44 6.10
C LEU A 109 -8.50 -0.99 6.75
N LEU A 110 -8.66 -1.22 8.04
CA LEU A 110 -9.86 -0.80 8.78
C LEU A 110 -9.89 0.72 9.00
N THR A 111 -8.74 1.36 9.23
CA THR A 111 -8.65 2.83 9.25
C THR A 111 -9.05 3.42 7.89
N LEU A 112 -8.56 2.86 6.78
CA LEU A 112 -9.00 3.25 5.44
C LEU A 112 -10.51 3.15 5.27
N SER A 113 -11.12 2.06 5.74
CA SER A 113 -12.56 1.86 5.59
C SER A 113 -13.40 2.84 6.40
N GLN A 114 -12.92 3.26 7.57
CA GLN A 114 -13.57 4.30 8.39
C GLN A 114 -13.53 5.66 7.69
N GLU A 115 -12.44 6.01 7.04
CA GLU A 115 -12.27 7.28 6.33
C GLU A 115 -12.98 7.30 4.96
N ASN A 116 -13.28 6.14 4.39
CA ASN A 116 -13.76 6.04 3.01
C ASN A 116 -15.18 6.52 2.78
N ASN A 117 -16.00 6.69 3.82
CA ASN A 117 -17.34 7.25 3.68
C ASN A 117 -17.31 8.68 3.13
N ASP A 118 -16.36 9.48 3.60
CA ASP A 118 -16.26 10.91 3.31
C ASP A 118 -15.17 11.22 2.28
N HIS A 119 -14.16 10.35 2.13
CA HIS A 119 -12.98 10.59 1.32
C HIS A 119 -12.73 9.52 0.27
N TYR A 120 -12.07 9.92 -0.80
CA TYR A 120 -11.30 9.00 -1.61
C TYR A 120 -10.03 8.64 -0.83
N VAL A 121 -9.85 7.39 -0.45
CA VAL A 121 -8.72 6.98 0.38
C VAL A 121 -7.64 6.28 -0.44
N ILE A 122 -6.38 6.64 -0.20
CA ILE A 122 -5.24 5.98 -0.83
C ILE A 122 -4.38 5.33 0.24
N GLN A 123 -4.22 4.02 0.11
CA GLN A 123 -3.24 3.24 0.84
C GLN A 123 -1.87 3.38 0.16
N LEU A 124 -0.87 3.86 0.89
CA LEU A 124 0.47 4.08 0.35
C LEU A 124 1.54 3.60 1.32
N ASP A 125 2.35 2.63 0.87
CA ASP A 125 3.45 2.08 1.67
C ASP A 125 4.65 3.02 1.71
N ALA A 126 5.39 2.97 2.81
CA ALA A 126 6.57 3.79 3.05
C ALA A 126 7.73 3.52 2.07
N ASP A 127 7.80 2.34 1.49
CA ASP A 127 8.89 1.92 0.59
C ASP A 127 8.57 2.11 -0.90
N THR A 128 7.88 3.19 -1.20
CA THR A 128 7.49 3.58 -2.57
C THR A 128 8.13 4.90 -3.00
N LEU A 129 8.21 5.15 -4.29
CA LEU A 129 8.57 6.46 -4.84
C LEU A 129 7.72 6.78 -6.07
N THR A 130 7.22 8.01 -6.13
CA THR A 130 6.58 8.59 -7.32
C THR A 130 7.61 9.46 -8.05
N LEU A 131 7.98 9.06 -9.26
CA LEU A 131 9.08 9.64 -10.02
C LEU A 131 8.61 10.67 -11.05
N SER A 132 7.38 10.53 -11.53
CA SER A 132 6.72 11.43 -12.47
C SER A 132 5.21 11.44 -12.22
N GLU A 133 4.48 12.28 -12.94
CA GLU A 133 3.04 12.43 -12.78
C GLU A 133 2.27 11.11 -12.97
N PRO A 134 1.50 10.66 -11.97
CA PRO A 134 0.77 9.38 -12.03
C PRO A 134 -0.58 9.56 -12.74
N THR A 135 -0.55 9.69 -14.05
CA THR A 135 -1.71 10.05 -14.89
C THR A 135 -2.90 9.12 -14.72
N GLU A 136 -2.68 7.79 -14.61
CA GLU A 136 -3.76 6.82 -14.39
C GLU A 136 -4.41 7.01 -13.02
N VAL A 137 -3.62 7.32 -12.01
CA VAL A 137 -4.13 7.60 -10.66
C VAL A 137 -4.96 8.89 -10.67
N LEU A 138 -4.44 9.97 -11.29
CA LEU A 138 -5.17 11.23 -11.40
C LEU A 138 -6.50 11.06 -12.15
N GLN A 139 -6.54 10.22 -13.19
CA GLN A 139 -7.78 9.87 -13.88
C GLN A 139 -8.76 9.12 -12.97
N CYS A 140 -8.27 8.17 -12.16
CA CYS A 140 -9.10 7.45 -11.19
C CYS A 140 -9.69 8.41 -10.14
N LEU A 141 -8.90 9.36 -9.64
CA LEU A 141 -9.37 10.39 -8.70
C LEU A 141 -10.47 11.26 -9.30
N ALA A 142 -10.24 11.77 -10.52
CA ALA A 142 -11.21 12.62 -11.22
C ALA A 142 -12.54 11.91 -11.52
N GLN A 143 -12.51 10.58 -11.71
CA GLN A 143 -13.67 9.75 -12.03
C GLN A 143 -14.27 9.05 -10.79
N ASN A 144 -13.73 9.26 -9.61
CA ASN A 144 -14.06 8.50 -8.40
C ASN A 144 -14.03 6.98 -8.63
N ARG A 145 -12.97 6.46 -9.26
CA ARG A 145 -12.74 5.04 -9.55
C ARG A 145 -11.67 4.47 -8.65
N SER A 146 -11.86 3.25 -8.17
CA SER A 146 -10.83 2.54 -7.42
C SER A 146 -9.68 2.07 -8.33
N PHE A 147 -8.47 1.97 -7.77
CA PHE A 147 -7.33 1.37 -8.45
C PHE A 147 -6.50 0.50 -7.51
N THR A 148 -5.73 -0.42 -8.06
CA THR A 148 -4.73 -1.20 -7.30
C THR A 148 -3.47 -1.41 -8.10
N LEU A 149 -2.35 -1.64 -7.40
CA LEU A 149 -1.08 -1.95 -8.01
C LEU A 149 -1.10 -3.38 -8.55
N GLY A 150 -0.89 -3.56 -9.85
CA GLY A 150 -0.75 -4.86 -10.48
C GLY A 150 0.55 -5.56 -10.08
N THR A 151 0.60 -6.88 -10.27
CA THR A 151 1.81 -7.69 -10.11
C THR A 151 2.16 -8.40 -11.42
N GLY A 152 3.33 -9.03 -11.49
CA GLY A 152 3.71 -9.80 -12.69
C GLY A 152 2.72 -10.92 -13.06
N THR A 153 1.96 -11.43 -12.08
CA THR A 153 0.94 -12.47 -12.25
C THR A 153 -0.49 -12.00 -11.98
N GLY A 154 -0.69 -10.72 -11.66
CA GLY A 154 -1.99 -10.12 -11.39
C GLY A 154 -2.12 -8.79 -12.14
N ARG A 155 -2.23 -8.87 -13.47
CA ARG A 155 -2.30 -7.71 -14.36
C ARG A 155 -3.74 -7.27 -14.66
N GLN A 156 -4.71 -8.07 -14.25
CA GLN A 156 -6.14 -7.82 -14.50
C GLN A 156 -6.99 -8.43 -13.40
N ILE A 157 -8.21 -7.95 -13.34
CA ILE A 157 -9.26 -8.49 -12.47
C ILE A 157 -9.85 -9.73 -13.14
N VAL A 158 -9.93 -10.84 -12.39
CA VAL A 158 -10.47 -12.13 -12.84
C VAL A 158 -11.56 -12.63 -11.90
N GLY A 159 -12.33 -13.62 -12.30
CA GLY A 159 -13.28 -14.30 -11.41
C GLY A 159 -12.56 -15.13 -10.33
N PHE A 160 -13.25 -15.44 -9.22
CA PHE A 160 -12.69 -16.26 -8.14
C PHE A 160 -12.26 -17.65 -8.62
N SER A 161 -13.06 -18.31 -9.46
CA SER A 161 -12.71 -19.62 -10.03
C SER A 161 -11.43 -19.58 -10.86
N GLU A 162 -11.24 -18.53 -11.65
CA GLU A 162 -10.01 -18.35 -12.44
C GLU A 162 -8.80 -18.11 -11.53
N ALA A 163 -8.95 -17.25 -10.50
CA ALA A 163 -7.89 -17.00 -9.51
C ALA A 163 -7.49 -18.28 -8.77
N SER A 164 -8.47 -19.12 -8.37
CA SER A 164 -8.25 -20.41 -7.74
C SER A 164 -7.49 -21.36 -8.66
N HIS A 165 -7.90 -21.47 -9.91
CA HIS A 165 -7.23 -22.31 -10.90
C HIS A 165 -5.75 -21.93 -11.10
N PHE A 166 -5.42 -20.63 -11.12
CA PHE A 166 -4.02 -20.18 -11.16
C PHE A 166 -3.25 -20.50 -9.88
N ALA A 167 -3.90 -20.40 -8.72
CA ALA A 167 -3.25 -20.63 -7.43
C ALA A 167 -2.92 -22.10 -7.17
N ILE A 168 -3.73 -23.05 -7.67
CA ILE A 168 -3.51 -24.49 -7.54
C ILE A 168 -2.18 -24.91 -8.20
N LYS A 169 -1.78 -24.25 -9.28
CA LYS A 169 -0.53 -24.53 -10.01
C LYS A 169 0.73 -24.03 -9.29
N LYS A 170 0.60 -23.27 -8.21
CA LYS A 170 1.73 -22.68 -7.47
C LYS A 170 2.02 -23.48 -6.20
N SER A 171 3.25 -23.87 -5.97
CA SER A 171 3.71 -24.43 -4.70
C SER A 171 4.16 -23.30 -3.77
N SER A 172 3.25 -22.71 -3.02
CA SER A 172 3.58 -21.68 -2.03
C SER A 172 2.76 -21.87 -0.78
N ASN A 173 3.42 -21.77 0.38
CA ASN A 173 2.75 -21.81 1.68
C ASN A 173 2.30 -20.45 2.19
N HIS A 174 2.42 -19.38 1.39
CA HIS A 174 1.97 -18.04 1.75
C HIS A 174 0.45 -17.99 1.85
N VAL A 175 -0.09 -17.27 2.84
CA VAL A 175 -1.54 -17.15 3.10
C VAL A 175 -2.32 -16.74 1.84
N GLN A 176 -1.81 -15.82 1.04
CA GLN A 176 -2.44 -15.41 -0.21
C GLN A 176 -2.71 -16.60 -1.15
N ASN A 177 -1.75 -17.52 -1.28
CA ASN A 177 -1.91 -18.69 -2.14
C ASN A 177 -2.93 -19.69 -1.57
N HIS A 178 -3.00 -19.84 -0.24
CA HIS A 178 -4.02 -20.63 0.42
C HIS A 178 -5.42 -20.03 0.24
N ALA A 179 -5.54 -18.71 0.42
CA ALA A 179 -6.78 -17.99 0.21
C ALA A 179 -7.30 -18.13 -1.24
N GLU A 180 -6.43 -17.86 -2.21
CA GLU A 180 -6.78 -17.96 -3.62
C GLU A 180 -7.23 -19.38 -4.02
N ARG A 181 -6.59 -20.44 -3.49
CA ARG A 181 -7.03 -21.83 -3.72
C ARG A 181 -8.41 -22.10 -3.15
N ALA A 182 -8.78 -21.44 -2.07
CA ALA A 182 -10.05 -21.64 -1.38
C ALA A 182 -11.22 -20.87 -2.01
N PHE A 183 -10.98 -19.99 -2.98
CA PHE A 183 -12.00 -19.11 -3.55
C PHE A 183 -13.15 -19.88 -4.23
N GLU A 184 -12.93 -21.05 -4.80
CA GLU A 184 -14.00 -21.88 -5.37
C GLU A 184 -15.00 -22.38 -4.32
N ASN A 185 -14.60 -22.40 -3.05
CA ASN A 185 -15.45 -22.78 -1.93
C ASN A 185 -16.07 -21.55 -1.20
N TYR A 186 -15.80 -20.35 -1.70
CA TYR A 186 -16.38 -19.13 -1.10
C TYR A 186 -17.85 -18.99 -1.54
N PRO A 187 -18.77 -18.71 -0.60
CA PRO A 187 -20.19 -18.53 -0.94
C PRO A 187 -20.40 -17.44 -2.00
N GLY A 188 -21.08 -17.76 -3.11
CA GLY A 188 -21.33 -16.81 -4.21
C GLY A 188 -20.11 -16.51 -5.08
N HIS A 189 -19.07 -17.36 -5.04
CA HIS A 189 -17.81 -17.18 -5.76
C HIS A 189 -17.97 -16.92 -7.26
N GLU A 190 -19.02 -17.44 -7.89
CA GLU A 190 -19.33 -17.26 -9.32
C GLU A 190 -19.58 -15.80 -9.73
N HIS A 191 -19.95 -14.94 -8.78
CA HIS A 191 -20.19 -13.51 -9.00
C HIS A 191 -19.07 -12.61 -8.47
N LEU A 192 -18.07 -13.19 -7.80
CA LEU A 192 -17.01 -12.46 -7.14
C LEU A 192 -15.75 -12.39 -8.00
N ARG A 193 -15.05 -11.27 -7.84
CA ARG A 193 -13.82 -10.97 -8.59
C ARG A 193 -12.63 -10.79 -7.65
N TYR A 194 -11.46 -11.00 -8.19
CA TYR A 194 -10.19 -10.85 -7.49
C TYR A 194 -9.11 -10.29 -8.41
N VAL A 195 -8.18 -9.60 -7.84
CA VAL A 195 -6.92 -9.24 -8.50
C VAL A 195 -5.76 -9.67 -7.61
N ARG A 196 -4.75 -10.32 -8.18
CA ARG A 196 -3.51 -10.61 -7.45
C ARG A 196 -2.61 -9.37 -7.45
N GLY A 197 -3.10 -8.30 -6.85
CA GLY A 197 -2.46 -7.00 -6.71
C GLY A 197 -1.58 -6.89 -5.47
N CYS A 198 -1.20 -5.65 -5.16
CA CYS A 198 -0.46 -5.33 -3.94
C CYS A 198 -1.12 -4.17 -3.22
N ALA A 199 -1.45 -4.40 -1.96
CA ALA A 199 -2.02 -3.39 -1.09
C ALA A 199 -1.07 -2.21 -0.77
N GLY A 200 0.21 -2.28 -1.15
CA GLY A 200 1.16 -1.18 -0.93
C GLY A 200 0.89 0.10 -1.70
N PHE A 201 0.01 0.04 -2.71
CA PHE A 201 -0.52 1.21 -3.41
C PHE A 201 -1.89 0.88 -4.01
N THR A 202 -2.93 1.27 -3.30
CA THR A 202 -4.32 1.03 -3.70
C THR A 202 -5.16 2.26 -3.35
N GLY A 203 -6.02 2.69 -4.26
CA GLY A 203 -6.98 3.76 -4.04
C GLY A 203 -8.40 3.21 -4.06
N PHE A 204 -9.20 3.61 -3.08
CA PHE A 204 -10.62 3.25 -3.02
C PHE A 204 -11.48 4.49 -3.25
N ALA A 205 -12.33 4.41 -4.25
CA ALA A 205 -13.35 5.41 -4.51
C ALA A 205 -14.23 5.63 -3.27
N ARG A 206 -14.66 6.86 -3.04
CA ARG A 206 -15.47 7.22 -1.88
C ARG A 206 -16.70 6.32 -1.75
N GLY A 207 -16.90 5.75 -0.56
CA GLY A 207 -18.03 4.87 -0.24
C GLY A 207 -17.91 3.43 -0.77
N GLN A 208 -16.73 3.00 -1.27
CA GLN A 208 -16.56 1.65 -1.84
C GLN A 208 -15.84 0.66 -0.91
N LEU A 209 -15.21 1.13 0.15
CA LEU A 209 -14.47 0.28 1.10
C LEU A 209 -15.29 0.11 2.39
N LEU A 210 -16.32 -0.74 2.34
CA LEU A 210 -17.27 -0.91 3.43
C LEU A 210 -16.71 -1.82 4.54
N PRO A 211 -16.67 -1.37 5.82
CA PRO A 211 -16.14 -2.15 6.93
C PRO A 211 -16.86 -3.50 7.12
N GLU A 212 -18.16 -3.55 6.94
CA GLU A 212 -18.98 -4.77 7.07
C GLU A 212 -18.59 -5.82 6.01
N LYS A 213 -18.30 -5.42 4.77
CA LYS A 213 -17.84 -6.33 3.72
C LYS A 213 -16.44 -6.87 3.99
N ILE A 214 -15.55 -6.03 4.57
CA ILE A 214 -14.22 -6.45 5.00
C ILE A 214 -14.33 -7.53 6.07
N GLN A 215 -15.18 -7.32 7.07
CA GLN A 215 -15.38 -8.27 8.15
C GLN A 215 -16.05 -9.56 7.67
N GLU A 216 -17.07 -9.47 6.83
CA GLU A 216 -17.73 -10.63 6.23
C GLU A 216 -16.72 -11.48 5.43
N PHE A 217 -15.93 -10.85 4.58
CA PHE A 217 -14.90 -11.54 3.81
C PHE A 217 -13.87 -12.21 4.72
N SER A 218 -13.39 -11.51 5.75
CA SER A 218 -12.44 -12.05 6.73
C SER A 218 -13.00 -13.27 7.47
N ILE A 219 -14.24 -13.22 7.94
CA ILE A 219 -14.91 -14.34 8.61
C ILE A 219 -15.00 -15.56 7.70
N GLN A 220 -15.42 -15.37 6.45
CA GLN A 220 -15.56 -16.49 5.51
C GLN A 220 -14.20 -17.08 5.14
N MET A 221 -13.20 -16.24 4.91
CA MET A 221 -11.84 -16.73 4.62
C MET A 221 -11.21 -17.46 5.81
N GLU A 222 -11.42 -17.00 7.05
CA GLU A 222 -10.97 -17.72 8.25
C GLU A 222 -11.58 -19.12 8.33
N LYS A 223 -12.86 -19.27 7.98
CA LYS A 223 -13.53 -20.59 7.94
C LYS A 223 -12.91 -21.51 6.87
N LEU A 224 -12.54 -20.96 5.71
CA LEU A 224 -12.06 -21.72 4.56
C LEU A 224 -10.59 -22.15 4.70
N VAL A 225 -9.73 -21.27 5.22
CA VAL A 225 -8.28 -21.54 5.28
C VAL A 225 -7.77 -21.86 6.68
N GLY A 226 -8.62 -21.69 7.70
CA GLY A 226 -8.29 -21.88 9.11
C GLY A 226 -7.72 -20.64 9.77
N LYS A 227 -8.04 -20.46 11.05
CA LYS A 227 -7.73 -19.27 11.87
C LYS A 227 -6.24 -18.94 11.89
N GLU A 228 -5.38 -19.93 12.12
CA GLU A 228 -3.93 -19.72 12.22
C GLU A 228 -3.35 -19.25 10.86
N LYS A 229 -3.82 -19.83 9.76
CA LYS A 229 -3.38 -19.45 8.41
C LYS A 229 -3.87 -18.05 8.05
N TRP A 230 -5.13 -17.69 8.39
CA TRP A 230 -5.69 -16.39 8.05
C TRP A 230 -5.04 -15.23 8.83
N ARG A 231 -4.45 -15.50 9.99
CA ARG A 231 -3.70 -14.52 10.77
C ARG A 231 -2.29 -14.22 10.26
N GLU A 232 -1.80 -15.02 9.31
CA GLU A 232 -0.47 -14.77 8.74
C GLU A 232 -0.44 -13.45 7.96
N TRP A 233 0.73 -12.86 7.91
CA TRP A 233 0.99 -11.65 7.13
C TRP A 233 0.62 -11.85 5.65
N GLY A 234 -0.15 -10.91 5.11
CA GLY A 234 -0.64 -10.93 3.73
C GLY A 234 -2.13 -11.23 3.61
N SER A 235 -2.85 -11.63 4.67
CA SER A 235 -4.31 -11.79 4.64
C SER A 235 -5.04 -10.46 4.43
N GLU A 236 -4.55 -9.38 5.03
CA GLU A 236 -5.02 -8.01 4.75
C GLU A 236 -4.89 -7.67 3.26
N GLN A 237 -3.74 -7.98 2.64
CA GLN A 237 -3.55 -7.75 1.20
C GLN A 237 -4.56 -8.52 0.35
N VAL A 238 -4.89 -9.77 0.71
CA VAL A 238 -5.93 -10.55 0.02
C VAL A 238 -7.27 -9.82 0.10
N THR A 239 -7.62 -9.31 1.28
CA THR A 239 -8.86 -8.58 1.51
C THR A 239 -8.89 -7.25 0.75
N SER A 240 -7.83 -6.47 0.80
CA SER A 240 -7.69 -5.23 0.02
C SER A 240 -7.85 -5.47 -1.48
N ASN A 241 -7.21 -6.52 -2.01
CA ASN A 241 -7.33 -6.93 -3.41
C ASN A 241 -8.74 -7.38 -3.80
N TYR A 242 -9.44 -8.10 -2.91
CA TYR A 242 -10.83 -8.47 -3.08
C TYR A 242 -11.73 -7.24 -3.12
N MET A 243 -11.59 -6.33 -2.17
CA MET A 243 -12.38 -5.09 -2.12
C MET A 243 -12.16 -4.23 -3.37
N ALA A 244 -10.90 -4.05 -3.79
CA ALA A 244 -10.58 -3.31 -5.00
C ALA A 244 -11.17 -3.96 -6.26
N ALA A 245 -11.08 -5.29 -6.40
CA ALA A 245 -11.57 -5.99 -7.59
C ALA A 245 -13.11 -5.98 -7.72
N ASN A 246 -13.84 -5.82 -6.62
CA ASN A 246 -15.31 -5.78 -6.61
C ASN A 246 -15.86 -4.35 -6.57
N ALA A 247 -15.02 -3.32 -6.52
CA ALA A 247 -15.41 -1.95 -6.76
C ALA A 247 -15.80 -1.75 -8.25
N PRO A 248 -16.77 -0.86 -8.55
CA PRO A 248 -17.14 -0.55 -9.93
C PRO A 248 -15.95 -0.04 -10.73
N ASP A 249 -15.77 -0.56 -11.95
CA ASP A 249 -14.77 -0.11 -12.94
C ASP A 249 -13.34 0.07 -12.42
N ALA A 250 -12.96 -0.69 -11.40
CA ALA A 250 -11.65 -0.60 -10.79
C ALA A 250 -10.51 -0.82 -11.81
N LEU A 251 -9.43 -0.03 -11.69
CA LEU A 251 -8.27 -0.09 -12.56
C LEU A 251 -7.14 -0.90 -11.92
N VAL A 252 -6.56 -1.82 -12.67
CA VAL A 252 -5.26 -2.40 -12.32
C VAL A 252 -4.19 -1.55 -12.99
N LEU A 253 -3.33 -0.90 -12.20
CA LEU A 253 -2.27 -0.05 -12.74
C LEU A 253 -1.28 -0.85 -13.59
N PRO A 254 -0.85 -0.35 -14.75
CA PRO A 254 0.02 -1.06 -15.68
C PRO A 254 1.41 -1.28 -15.06
N VAL A 255 1.82 -2.54 -14.93
CA VAL A 255 3.06 -2.94 -14.24
C VAL A 255 4.33 -2.39 -14.90
N GLU A 256 4.26 -2.00 -16.16
CA GLU A 256 5.35 -1.38 -16.92
C GLU A 256 5.67 0.05 -16.44
N ARG A 257 4.67 0.75 -15.96
CA ARG A 257 4.77 2.13 -15.44
C ARG A 257 4.76 2.19 -13.91
N TYR A 258 4.19 1.15 -13.26
CA TYR A 258 4.03 1.03 -11.80
C TYR A 258 4.65 -0.30 -11.30
N PRO A 259 5.96 -0.53 -11.53
CA PRO A 259 6.58 -1.81 -11.22
C PRO A 259 6.92 -1.98 -9.75
N PHE A 260 7.10 -3.24 -9.35
CA PHE A 260 7.97 -3.60 -8.24
C PHE A 260 9.43 -3.51 -8.67
N TRP A 261 10.28 -2.99 -7.79
CA TRP A 261 11.70 -2.87 -8.10
C TRP A 261 12.35 -4.24 -8.31
N SER A 262 13.02 -4.38 -9.44
CA SER A 262 13.98 -5.43 -9.76
C SER A 262 15.05 -4.86 -10.70
N LEU A 263 16.13 -5.60 -10.90
CA LEU A 263 17.21 -5.16 -11.80
C LEU A 263 16.79 -5.05 -13.28
N SER A 264 15.67 -5.67 -13.65
CA SER A 264 15.12 -5.62 -15.01
C SER A 264 14.17 -4.44 -15.26
N VAL A 265 13.87 -3.63 -14.23
CA VAL A 265 12.97 -2.47 -14.36
C VAL A 265 13.67 -1.34 -15.11
N ASP A 266 13.03 -0.88 -16.19
CA ASP A 266 13.43 0.35 -16.87
C ASP A 266 12.92 1.58 -16.10
N ILE A 267 13.79 2.13 -15.26
CA ILE A 267 13.45 3.27 -14.40
C ILE A 267 13.12 4.55 -15.20
N THR A 268 13.49 4.62 -16.46
CA THR A 268 13.22 5.80 -17.31
C THR A 268 11.77 5.88 -17.76
N LYS A 269 11.08 4.74 -17.80
CA LYS A 269 9.65 4.60 -18.13
C LYS A 269 8.76 4.49 -16.89
N THR A 270 9.37 4.43 -15.71
CA THR A 270 8.66 4.21 -14.45
C THR A 270 8.11 5.51 -13.90
N ILE A 271 6.82 5.50 -13.59
CA ILE A 271 6.10 6.61 -12.92
C ILE A 271 6.17 6.46 -11.42
N PHE A 272 5.90 5.24 -10.95
CA PHE A 272 5.86 4.88 -9.56
C PHE A 272 6.59 3.55 -9.37
N VAL A 273 7.33 3.39 -8.30
CA VAL A 273 8.05 2.16 -8.01
C VAL A 273 7.89 1.75 -6.57
N HIS A 274 7.61 0.46 -6.34
CA HIS A 274 7.54 -0.15 -5.02
C HIS A 274 8.82 -0.94 -4.73
N PHE A 275 9.62 -0.48 -3.78
CA PHE A 275 10.89 -1.11 -3.36
C PHE A 275 10.65 -2.09 -2.23
N PHE A 276 9.99 -3.20 -2.49
CA PHE A 276 9.56 -4.10 -1.43
C PHE A 276 10.56 -5.25 -1.14
N GLY A 277 10.50 -5.76 0.08
CA GLY A 277 11.09 -7.02 0.48
C GLY A 277 12.63 -7.08 0.36
N LEU A 278 13.13 -8.18 -0.20
CA LEU A 278 14.56 -8.48 -0.32
C LEU A 278 15.28 -7.59 -1.35
N PHE A 279 14.55 -7.11 -2.33
CA PHE A 279 15.10 -6.34 -3.46
C PHE A 279 15.18 -4.83 -3.17
N ARG A 280 14.62 -4.37 -2.05
CA ARG A 280 14.47 -2.95 -1.69
C ARG A 280 15.71 -2.11 -1.97
N PHE A 281 16.87 -2.52 -1.51
CA PHE A 281 18.13 -1.77 -1.65
C PHE A 281 19.03 -2.30 -2.76
N MET A 282 18.58 -3.30 -3.54
CA MET A 282 19.41 -3.93 -4.56
C MET A 282 19.81 -2.92 -5.65
N GLY A 283 21.09 -2.96 -6.01
CA GLY A 283 21.67 -2.08 -7.05
C GLY A 283 21.72 -0.60 -6.67
N GLY A 284 21.39 -0.23 -5.42
CA GLY A 284 21.41 1.16 -4.94
C GLY A 284 20.41 2.10 -5.64
N MET A 285 19.44 1.54 -6.38
CA MET A 285 18.47 2.32 -7.16
C MET A 285 17.56 3.15 -6.26
N TYR A 286 17.10 2.58 -5.14
CA TYR A 286 16.26 3.32 -4.20
C TYR A 286 16.97 4.59 -3.69
N THR A 287 18.25 4.47 -3.30
CA THR A 287 19.06 5.62 -2.87
C THR A 287 19.23 6.65 -3.99
N ARG A 288 19.53 6.21 -5.23
CA ARG A 288 19.69 7.12 -6.37
C ARG A 288 18.41 7.90 -6.67
N GLN A 289 17.27 7.22 -6.71
CA GLN A 289 15.99 7.88 -6.96
C GLN A 289 15.53 8.72 -5.77
N GLY A 290 15.79 8.29 -4.54
CA GLY A 290 15.54 9.09 -3.34
C GLY A 290 16.30 10.42 -3.35
N LEU A 291 17.60 10.42 -3.71
CA LEU A 291 18.39 11.63 -3.86
C LEU A 291 17.86 12.55 -4.99
N ARG A 292 17.38 11.96 -6.11
CA ARG A 292 16.73 12.73 -7.18
C ARG A 292 15.46 13.41 -6.69
N VAL A 293 14.61 12.69 -5.94
CA VAL A 293 13.39 13.25 -5.33
C VAL A 293 13.73 14.38 -4.37
N ILE A 294 14.72 14.20 -3.48
CA ILE A 294 15.17 15.26 -2.56
C ILE A 294 15.57 16.53 -3.33
N LYS A 295 16.40 16.37 -4.37
CA LYS A 295 16.80 17.50 -5.21
C LYS A 295 15.60 18.24 -5.82
N GLN A 296 14.61 17.50 -6.30
CA GLN A 296 13.38 18.06 -6.91
C GLN A 296 12.46 18.74 -5.90
N LEU A 297 12.49 18.33 -4.62
CA LEU A 297 11.72 18.96 -3.54
C LEU A 297 12.39 20.23 -3.00
N SER A 298 13.70 20.38 -3.22
CA SER A 298 14.49 21.52 -2.73
C SER A 298 14.66 22.63 -3.79
N SER A 299 14.21 22.39 -5.04
CA SER A 299 14.21 23.35 -6.14
C SER A 299 12.89 24.14 -6.20
#